data_7e698142a1ebc7669c3bda5f1a40064d
#
_entry.id   7e698142a1ebc7669c3bda5f1a40064d
#
_cell.length_a   1.000
_cell.length_b   1.000
_cell.length_c   1.000
_cell.angle_alpha   90.00
_cell.angle_beta   90.00
_cell.angle_gamma   90.00
#
_symmetry.space_group_name_H-M   'P 1'
#
loop_
_entity.id
_entity.type
_entity.pdbx_description
1 polymer ?
#
loop_
_entity_poly.entity_id
_entity_poly.type
_entity_poly.pdbx_seq_one_letter_code
_entity_poly.pdbx_strand_id
1 'polypeptide(L)'
;MSVITMDRLPKTLGECKAMPQAALKNPEEVAALTVAVLALYPENPAETEKMLDFLRGPRPLNGMDKQFIKDRFRGKTYLMRSYFVGSTPENNYTPALPYRVSVSENANSRSEDGYLTLYVACSGADSPRPLKLRNKPSTGEWFLWEQQLLTGIRIPKAEDAWA
;
A
#
# COMPACT_ATOMS: atom_id res chain seq x y z
N MET A 1 -11.99 11.09 5.86
CA MET A 1 -10.61 10.56 5.97
C MET A 1 -10.54 9.59 7.13
N SER A 2 -9.91 8.45 6.90
CA SER A 2 -9.70 7.42 7.94
C SER A 2 -8.21 7.24 8.18
N VAL A 3 -7.82 7.07 9.45
CA VAL A 3 -6.45 6.74 9.81
C VAL A 3 -6.47 5.30 10.33
N ILE A 4 -5.75 4.43 9.63
CA ILE A 4 -5.67 3.01 9.99
C ILE A 4 -4.36 2.77 10.73
N THR A 5 -4.48 2.20 11.92
CA THR A 5 -3.34 1.91 12.79
C THR A 5 -2.99 0.43 12.75
N MET A 6 -1.70 0.14 12.62
CA MET A 6 -1.17 -1.23 12.63
C MET A 6 -0.02 -1.28 13.62
N ASP A 7 -0.04 -2.27 14.51
CA ASP A 7 1.00 -2.39 15.55
C ASP A 7 2.34 -2.82 14.96
N ARG A 8 2.30 -3.59 13.87
CA ARG A 8 3.49 -4.08 13.19
C ARG A 8 3.21 -4.31 11.71
N LEU A 9 4.27 -4.37 10.92
CA LEU A 9 4.18 -4.72 9.50
C LEU A 9 4.37 -6.23 9.34
N PRO A 10 3.57 -6.90 8.47
CA PRO A 10 3.68 -8.34 8.31
C PRO A 10 4.96 -8.71 7.56
N LYS A 11 5.60 -9.80 7.97
CA LYS A 11 6.81 -10.34 7.32
C LYS A 11 6.56 -11.66 6.62
N THR A 12 5.40 -12.26 6.83
CA THR A 12 4.98 -13.51 6.19
C THR A 12 3.51 -13.47 5.86
N LEU A 13 3.08 -14.34 4.94
CA LEU A 13 1.66 -14.49 4.64
C LEU A 13 0.85 -14.85 5.87
N GLY A 14 1.38 -15.73 6.72
CA GLY A 14 0.72 -16.11 7.97
C GLY A 14 0.50 -14.94 8.91
N GLU A 15 1.52 -14.09 9.08
CA GLU A 15 1.40 -12.87 9.89
C GLU A 15 0.38 -11.90 9.29
N CYS A 16 0.38 -11.76 7.97
CA CYS A 16 -0.60 -10.91 7.28
C CYS A 16 -2.02 -11.38 7.54
N LYS A 17 -2.28 -12.66 7.35
CA LYS A 17 -3.62 -13.24 7.58
C LYS A 17 -4.09 -13.13 9.02
N ALA A 18 -3.19 -13.04 9.97
CA ALA A 18 -3.50 -12.89 11.39
C ALA A 18 -3.84 -11.46 11.79
N MET A 19 -3.59 -10.48 10.92
CA MET A 19 -3.89 -9.08 11.23
C MET A 19 -5.39 -8.79 11.14
N PRO A 20 -5.93 -7.90 11.99
CA PRO A 20 -7.36 -7.54 11.92
C PRO A 20 -7.77 -7.01 10.55
N GLN A 21 -6.88 -6.27 9.89
CA GLN A 21 -7.13 -5.67 8.57
C GLN A 21 -7.28 -6.72 7.46
N ALA A 22 -6.83 -7.95 7.70
CA ALA A 22 -6.87 -9.03 6.71
C ALA A 22 -8.25 -9.71 6.59
N ALA A 23 -9.26 -9.24 7.33
CA ALA A 23 -10.63 -9.69 7.14
C ALA A 23 -11.20 -9.30 5.78
N LEU A 24 -10.63 -8.29 5.13
CA LEU A 24 -10.99 -7.78 3.80
C LEU A 24 -12.42 -7.23 3.70
N LYS A 25 -13.03 -6.91 4.83
CA LYS A 25 -14.40 -6.37 4.88
C LYS A 25 -14.45 -4.84 4.89
N ASN A 26 -13.38 -4.20 5.32
CA ASN A 26 -13.27 -2.74 5.39
C ASN A 26 -12.28 -2.28 4.30
N PRO A 27 -12.75 -1.52 3.29
CA PRO A 27 -11.88 -1.12 2.18
C PRO A 27 -10.70 -0.24 2.61
N GLU A 28 -10.88 0.64 3.58
CA GLU A 28 -9.78 1.49 4.06
C GLU A 28 -8.69 0.65 4.73
N GLU A 29 -9.08 -0.41 5.44
CA GLU A 29 -8.12 -1.34 6.04
C GLU A 29 -7.36 -2.14 4.98
N VAL A 30 -8.03 -2.52 3.89
CA VAL A 30 -7.36 -3.20 2.76
C VAL A 30 -6.33 -2.27 2.12
N ALA A 31 -6.66 -0.99 1.96
CA ALA A 31 -5.73 0.00 1.42
C ALA A 31 -4.48 0.12 2.31
N ALA A 32 -4.67 0.25 3.61
CA ALA A 32 -3.56 0.36 4.57
C ALA A 32 -2.71 -0.92 4.59
N LEU A 33 -3.36 -2.08 4.54
CA LEU A 33 -2.66 -3.37 4.51
C LEU A 33 -1.84 -3.54 3.22
N THR A 34 -2.33 -3.00 2.10
CA THR A 34 -1.59 -3.00 0.84
C THR A 34 -0.25 -2.24 0.99
N VAL A 35 -0.28 -1.08 1.65
CA VAL A 35 0.94 -0.32 1.94
C VAL A 35 1.90 -1.15 2.81
N ALA A 36 1.38 -1.75 3.88
CA ALA A 36 2.18 -2.54 4.81
C ALA A 36 2.83 -3.76 4.12
N VAL A 37 2.09 -4.41 3.23
CA VAL A 37 2.57 -5.58 2.46
C VAL A 37 3.66 -5.17 1.49
N LEU A 38 3.46 -4.08 0.75
CA LEU A 38 4.45 -3.58 -0.19
C LEU A 38 5.72 -3.08 0.52
N ALA A 39 5.60 -2.64 1.76
CA ALA A 39 6.76 -2.17 2.55
C ALA A 39 7.80 -3.28 2.79
N LEU A 40 7.39 -4.54 2.74
CA LEU A 40 8.31 -5.68 2.88
C LEU A 40 9.10 -5.97 1.61
N TYR A 41 8.64 -5.48 0.46
CA TYR A 41 9.20 -5.89 -0.83
C TYR A 41 10.73 -5.79 -0.92
N PRO A 42 11.38 -4.69 -0.50
CA PRO A 42 12.84 -4.60 -0.58
C PRO A 42 13.57 -5.68 0.20
N GLU A 43 12.97 -6.14 1.30
CA GLU A 43 13.58 -7.14 2.18
C GLU A 43 13.24 -8.56 1.74
N ASN A 44 12.01 -8.81 1.29
CA ASN A 44 11.55 -10.15 0.92
C ASN A 44 10.48 -10.09 -0.20
N PRO A 45 10.91 -9.98 -1.46
CA PRO A 45 9.97 -9.91 -2.59
C PRO A 45 9.04 -11.12 -2.69
N ALA A 46 9.56 -12.32 -2.42
CA ALA A 46 8.76 -13.54 -2.55
C ALA A 46 7.57 -13.57 -1.59
N GLU A 47 7.80 -13.17 -0.34
CA GLU A 47 6.74 -13.14 0.66
C GLU A 47 5.74 -12.02 0.37
N THR A 48 6.22 -10.87 -0.11
CA THR A 48 5.34 -9.78 -0.55
C THR A 48 4.42 -10.24 -1.67
N GLU A 49 4.94 -10.99 -2.65
CA GLU A 49 4.11 -11.49 -3.75
C GLU A 49 3.01 -12.42 -3.26
N LYS A 50 3.31 -13.29 -2.30
CA LYS A 50 2.29 -14.16 -1.69
C LYS A 50 1.19 -13.35 -0.99
N MET A 51 1.57 -12.32 -0.26
CA MET A 51 0.62 -11.46 0.42
C MET A 51 -0.20 -10.63 -0.55
N LEU A 52 0.40 -10.15 -1.64
CA LEU A 52 -0.34 -9.45 -2.69
C LEU A 52 -1.34 -10.37 -3.38
N ASP A 53 -0.99 -11.63 -3.62
CA ASP A 53 -1.92 -12.61 -4.18
C ASP A 53 -3.13 -12.79 -3.26
N PHE A 54 -2.90 -12.84 -1.95
CA PHE A 54 -3.98 -12.88 -0.97
C PHE A 54 -4.89 -11.65 -1.07
N LEU A 55 -4.31 -10.44 -1.13
CA LEU A 55 -5.09 -9.21 -1.24
C LEU A 55 -5.83 -9.07 -2.57
N ARG A 56 -5.31 -9.67 -3.62
CA ARG A 56 -5.92 -9.63 -4.96
C ARG A 56 -6.99 -10.70 -5.16
N GLY A 57 -7.00 -11.72 -4.33
CA GLY A 57 -8.02 -12.76 -4.33
C GLY A 57 -8.12 -13.52 -5.65
N PRO A 58 -9.28 -13.46 -6.35
CA PRO A 58 -9.47 -14.24 -7.58
C PRO A 58 -8.54 -13.89 -8.75
N ARG A 59 -7.81 -12.78 -8.66
CA ARG A 59 -6.92 -12.30 -9.73
C ARG A 59 -5.49 -12.12 -9.20
N PRO A 60 -4.74 -13.22 -8.98
CA PRO A 60 -3.37 -13.11 -8.48
C PRO A 60 -2.44 -12.41 -9.46
N LEU A 61 -1.25 -12.04 -8.99
CA LEU A 61 -0.23 -11.39 -9.82
C LEU A 61 0.15 -12.28 -11.00
N ASN A 62 0.28 -11.66 -12.18
CA ASN A 62 0.87 -12.30 -13.34
C ASN A 62 2.34 -11.90 -13.48
N GLY A 63 3.04 -12.41 -14.52
CA GLY A 63 4.45 -12.10 -14.73
C GLY A 63 4.71 -10.61 -14.98
N MET A 64 3.80 -9.94 -15.69
CA MET A 64 3.92 -8.50 -15.96
C MET A 64 3.77 -7.68 -14.68
N ASP A 65 2.82 -8.05 -13.83
CA ASP A 65 2.62 -7.40 -12.54
C ASP A 65 3.87 -7.50 -11.67
N LYS A 66 4.45 -8.69 -11.60
CA LYS A 66 5.67 -8.94 -10.81
C LYS A 66 6.85 -8.14 -11.33
N GLN A 67 7.01 -8.10 -12.65
CA GLN A 67 8.09 -7.34 -13.28
C GLN A 67 7.94 -5.84 -13.04
N PHE A 68 6.72 -5.32 -13.15
CA PHE A 68 6.42 -3.91 -12.88
C PHE A 68 6.84 -3.52 -11.46
N ILE A 69 6.44 -4.32 -10.47
CA ILE A 69 6.77 -4.06 -9.07
C ILE A 69 8.29 -4.09 -8.86
N LYS A 70 8.95 -5.10 -9.40
CA LYS A 70 10.41 -5.24 -9.32
C LYS A 70 11.12 -4.02 -9.89
N ASP A 71 10.69 -3.56 -11.07
CA ASP A 71 11.31 -2.41 -11.73
C ASP A 71 11.11 -1.13 -10.94
N ARG A 72 9.94 -0.93 -10.35
CA ARG A 72 9.64 0.27 -9.57
C ARG A 72 10.45 0.35 -8.27
N PHE A 73 10.69 -0.78 -7.62
CA PHE A 73 11.47 -0.82 -6.38
C PHE A 73 12.99 -0.80 -6.61
N ARG A 74 13.45 -0.99 -7.83
CA ARG A 74 14.90 -1.07 -8.10
C ARG A 74 15.62 0.21 -7.65
N GLY A 75 16.54 0.07 -6.67
CA GLY A 75 17.26 1.20 -6.11
C GLY A 75 16.42 2.16 -5.28
N LYS A 76 15.19 1.79 -4.94
CA LYS A 76 14.24 2.68 -4.24
C LYS A 76 13.58 1.96 -3.08
N THR A 77 14.38 1.60 -2.07
CA THR A 77 13.89 0.84 -0.91
C THR A 77 12.96 1.64 0.01
N TYR A 78 12.91 2.96 -0.16
CA TYR A 78 12.18 3.89 0.70
C TYR A 78 10.70 4.08 0.32
N LEU A 79 10.26 3.63 -0.86
CA LEU A 79 8.98 4.04 -1.44
C LEU A 79 7.81 3.97 -0.47
N MET A 80 7.62 2.85 0.19
CA MET A 80 6.42 2.64 1.01
C MET A 80 6.48 3.34 2.37
N ARG A 81 7.68 3.64 2.86
CA ARG A 81 7.80 4.39 4.12
C ARG A 81 7.18 5.79 4.03
N SER A 82 7.11 6.34 2.82
CA SER A 82 6.51 7.66 2.57
C SER A 82 5.01 7.74 2.88
N TYR A 83 4.34 6.59 3.00
CA TYR A 83 2.91 6.52 3.27
C TYR A 83 2.57 6.46 4.76
N PHE A 84 3.54 6.23 5.63
CA PHE A 84 3.28 6.15 7.07
C PHE A 84 3.34 7.54 7.69
N VAL A 85 2.38 7.83 8.56
CA VAL A 85 2.29 9.12 9.26
C VAL A 85 3.58 9.40 10.03
N GLY A 86 4.09 10.62 9.93
CA GLY A 86 5.32 11.07 10.59
C GLY A 86 6.57 10.92 9.73
N SER A 87 6.52 10.15 8.64
CA SER A 87 7.64 10.05 7.72
C SER A 87 7.72 11.29 6.82
N THR A 88 8.93 11.74 6.53
CA THR A 88 9.19 12.85 5.61
C THR A 88 10.48 12.58 4.84
N PRO A 89 10.69 13.22 3.67
CA PRO A 89 11.98 13.14 2.98
C PRO A 89 13.15 13.59 3.86
N GLU A 90 12.90 14.54 4.75
CA GLU A 90 13.92 15.11 5.65
C GLU A 90 14.35 14.14 6.75
N ASN A 91 13.46 13.27 7.22
CA ASN A 91 13.79 12.29 8.26
C ASN A 91 14.03 10.88 7.72
N ASN A 92 14.40 10.78 6.44
CA ASN A 92 14.64 9.51 5.76
C ASN A 92 13.42 8.59 5.78
N TYR A 93 12.23 9.18 5.66
CA TYR A 93 10.95 8.47 5.72
C TYR A 93 10.85 7.55 6.94
N THR A 94 11.20 8.07 8.09
CA THR A 94 11.09 7.33 9.36
C THR A 94 9.70 7.54 9.96
N PRO A 95 8.88 6.48 10.05
CA PRO A 95 7.52 6.62 10.57
C PRO A 95 7.50 6.92 12.07
N ALA A 96 6.45 7.62 12.52
CA ALA A 96 6.09 7.65 13.93
C ALA A 96 5.33 6.36 14.26
N LEU A 97 5.68 5.71 15.37
CA LEU A 97 5.00 4.48 15.78
C LEU A 97 3.79 4.80 16.67
N PRO A 98 2.71 4.01 16.64
CA PRO A 98 2.51 2.85 15.78
C PRO A 98 2.36 3.23 14.30
N TYR A 99 2.43 2.25 13.40
CA TYR A 99 2.27 2.51 11.97
C TYR A 99 0.85 2.98 11.68
N ARG A 100 0.73 4.13 11.01
CA ARG A 100 -0.56 4.72 10.67
C ARG A 100 -0.56 5.13 9.21
N VAL A 101 -1.65 4.81 8.53
CA VAL A 101 -1.86 5.15 7.11
C VAL A 101 -3.15 5.95 7.00
N SER A 102 -3.09 7.09 6.34
CA SER A 102 -4.22 8.00 6.15
C SER A 102 -4.86 7.73 4.79
N VAL A 103 -6.14 7.36 4.79
CA VAL A 103 -6.89 6.97 3.60
C VAL A 103 -8.12 7.86 3.44
N SER A 104 -8.39 8.31 2.22
CA SER A 104 -9.53 9.19 1.94
C SER A 104 -10.25 8.82 0.65
N GLU A 105 -11.48 9.32 0.51
CA GLU A 105 -12.27 9.27 -0.71
C GLU A 105 -12.43 10.69 -1.28
N ASN A 106 -12.78 10.78 -2.56
CA ASN A 106 -13.24 12.02 -3.18
C ASN A 106 -14.59 11.79 -3.88
N ALA A 107 -15.11 12.82 -4.56
CA ALA A 107 -16.41 12.75 -5.20
C ALA A 107 -16.52 11.64 -6.25
N ASN A 108 -15.41 11.21 -6.84
CA ASN A 108 -15.38 10.22 -7.91
C ASN A 108 -14.99 8.82 -7.46
N SER A 109 -14.74 8.61 -6.17
CA SER A 109 -14.26 7.32 -5.63
C SER A 109 -15.19 6.16 -5.93
N ARG A 110 -16.50 6.42 -5.97
CA ARG A 110 -17.53 5.39 -6.18
C ARG A 110 -18.24 5.51 -7.53
N SER A 111 -17.64 6.17 -8.50
CA SER A 111 -18.26 6.41 -9.81
C SER A 111 -18.38 5.15 -10.67
N GLU A 112 -17.59 4.11 -10.39
CA GLU A 112 -17.62 2.85 -11.12
C GLU A 112 -18.23 1.76 -10.23
N ASP A 113 -19.35 1.19 -10.66
CA ASP A 113 -20.08 0.20 -9.87
C ASP A 113 -19.25 -1.04 -9.57
N GLY A 114 -19.23 -1.46 -8.31
CA GLY A 114 -18.43 -2.59 -7.84
C GLY A 114 -16.98 -2.26 -7.51
N TYR A 115 -16.54 -1.04 -7.76
CA TYR A 115 -15.17 -0.58 -7.50
C TYR A 115 -15.16 0.60 -6.55
N LEU A 116 -14.04 0.74 -5.85
CA LEU A 116 -13.80 1.87 -4.96
C LEU A 116 -12.38 2.35 -5.14
N THR A 117 -12.20 3.60 -5.53
CA THR A 117 -10.88 4.23 -5.59
C THR A 117 -10.63 4.99 -4.29
N LEU A 118 -9.58 4.61 -3.60
CA LEU A 118 -9.14 5.26 -2.38
C LEU A 118 -7.82 5.99 -2.61
N TYR A 119 -7.59 7.02 -1.82
CA TYR A 119 -6.40 7.87 -1.92
C TYR A 119 -5.61 7.78 -0.62
N VAL A 120 -4.33 7.45 -0.74
CA VAL A 120 -3.45 7.26 0.41
C VAL A 120 -2.50 8.45 0.50
N ALA A 121 -2.50 9.13 1.64
CA ALA A 121 -1.61 10.26 1.88
C ALA A 121 -0.15 9.84 1.81
N CYS A 122 0.65 10.65 1.14
CA CYS A 122 2.05 10.35 0.86
C CYS A 122 2.91 11.59 1.09
N SER A 123 3.87 11.52 2.00
CA SER A 123 4.75 12.64 2.31
C SER A 123 5.78 12.94 1.21
N GLY A 124 5.99 11.99 0.31
CA GLY A 124 6.92 12.13 -0.81
C GLY A 124 6.29 12.56 -2.12
N ALA A 125 5.01 12.91 -2.14
CA ALA A 125 4.28 13.28 -3.34
C ALA A 125 3.44 14.52 -3.11
N ASP A 126 3.10 15.24 -4.19
CA ASP A 126 2.31 16.47 -4.10
C ASP A 126 0.82 16.20 -3.88
N SER A 127 0.36 14.99 -4.14
CA SER A 127 -1.03 14.60 -3.95
C SER A 127 -1.10 13.16 -3.43
N PRO A 128 -2.22 12.78 -2.76
CA PRO A 128 -2.38 11.39 -2.34
C PRO A 128 -2.40 10.46 -3.54
N ARG A 129 -1.91 9.25 -3.33
CA ARG A 129 -1.79 8.25 -4.39
C ARG A 129 -2.99 7.33 -4.41
N PRO A 130 -3.55 7.04 -5.60
CA PRO A 130 -4.73 6.21 -5.71
C PRO A 130 -4.42 4.72 -5.68
N LEU A 131 -5.37 3.97 -5.15
CA LEU A 131 -5.49 2.53 -5.40
C LEU A 131 -6.96 2.20 -5.58
N LYS A 132 -7.24 1.14 -6.35
CA LYS A 132 -8.60 0.73 -6.65
C LYS A 132 -8.85 -0.66 -6.06
N LEU A 133 -9.99 -0.80 -5.41
CA LEU A 133 -10.46 -2.05 -4.84
C LEU A 133 -11.69 -2.53 -5.61
N ARG A 134 -11.90 -3.84 -5.63
CA ARG A 134 -13.08 -4.46 -6.21
C ARG A 134 -13.84 -5.23 -5.16
N ASN A 135 -15.14 -4.98 -5.08
CA ASN A 135 -16.03 -5.69 -4.18
C ASN A 135 -16.43 -7.06 -4.76
N LYS A 136 -16.46 -8.06 -3.92
CA LYS A 136 -17.03 -9.37 -4.25
C LYS A 136 -18.38 -9.47 -3.52
N PRO A 137 -19.51 -9.21 -4.20
CA PRO A 137 -20.81 -9.09 -3.52
C PRO A 137 -21.23 -10.35 -2.76
N SER A 138 -20.85 -11.54 -3.27
CA SER A 138 -21.23 -12.81 -2.63
C SER A 138 -20.64 -12.98 -1.23
N THR A 139 -19.51 -12.34 -0.94
CA THR A 139 -18.82 -12.45 0.36
C THR A 139 -18.74 -11.11 1.10
N GLY A 140 -18.94 -10.00 0.40
CA GLY A 140 -18.74 -8.65 0.95
C GLY A 140 -17.28 -8.26 1.09
N GLU A 141 -16.37 -9.06 0.56
CA GLU A 141 -14.94 -8.77 0.63
C GLU A 141 -14.53 -7.72 -0.41
N TRP A 142 -13.47 -6.97 -0.07
CA TRP A 142 -12.83 -6.03 -0.97
C TRP A 142 -11.43 -6.53 -1.29
N PHE A 143 -11.14 -6.64 -2.59
CA PHE A 143 -9.84 -7.12 -3.08
C PHE A 143 -9.11 -6.00 -3.79
N LEU A 144 -7.79 -6.02 -3.72
CA LEU A 144 -6.94 -5.08 -4.44
C LEU A 144 -7.07 -5.33 -5.94
N TRP A 145 -7.55 -4.32 -6.68
CA TRP A 145 -7.67 -4.40 -8.13
C TRP A 145 -6.43 -3.85 -8.83
N GLU A 146 -6.03 -2.62 -8.48
CA GLU A 146 -4.80 -2.00 -8.97
C GLU A 146 -4.31 -0.96 -7.98
N GLN A 147 -3.03 -0.59 -8.06
CA GLN A 147 -2.45 0.44 -7.21
C GLN A 147 -1.48 1.30 -8.00
N GLN A 148 -1.36 2.57 -7.62
CA GLN A 148 -0.42 3.52 -8.19
C GLN A 148 0.46 4.11 -7.08
N LEU A 149 0.91 3.27 -6.17
CA LEU A 149 1.64 3.68 -4.96
C LEU A 149 3.16 3.78 -5.18
N LEU A 150 3.67 3.30 -6.32
CA LEU A 150 5.11 3.07 -6.50
C LEU A 150 5.80 4.13 -7.36
N THR A 151 5.09 5.17 -7.81
CA THR A 151 5.63 6.15 -8.74
C THR A 151 5.59 7.57 -8.19
N GLY A 152 6.57 8.39 -8.59
CA GLY A 152 6.56 9.81 -8.29
C GLY A 152 6.82 10.14 -6.81
N ILE A 153 7.56 9.31 -6.11
CA ILE A 153 7.93 9.53 -4.71
C ILE A 153 9.32 10.18 -4.66
N ARG A 154 9.45 11.30 -3.95
CA ARG A 154 10.74 12.00 -3.81
C ARG A 154 11.75 11.13 -3.09
N ILE A 155 13.00 11.19 -3.52
CA ILE A 155 14.07 10.49 -2.81
C ILE A 155 14.28 11.14 -1.43
N PRO A 156 14.70 10.36 -0.41
CA PRO A 156 15.04 10.96 0.88
C PRO A 156 16.21 11.94 0.74
N LYS A 157 16.22 13.01 1.51
CA LYS A 157 17.32 13.98 1.46
C LYS A 157 18.68 13.34 1.76
N ALA A 158 18.70 12.31 2.62
CA ALA A 158 19.94 11.60 2.95
C ALA A 158 20.56 10.88 1.73
N GLU A 159 19.75 10.56 0.71
CA GLU A 159 20.19 9.88 -0.51
C GLU A 159 20.34 10.85 -1.70
N ASP A 160 19.98 12.10 -1.53
CA ASP A 160 19.98 13.10 -2.59
C ASP A 160 21.34 13.82 -2.61
N ALA A 161 22.10 13.62 -3.68
CA ALA A 161 23.40 14.28 -3.85
C ALA A 161 23.28 15.81 -3.96
N TRP A 162 22.11 16.32 -4.26
CA TRP A 162 21.86 17.75 -4.47
C TRP A 162 21.09 18.40 -3.32
N ALA A 163 20.85 17.66 -2.24
CA ALA A 163 20.11 18.18 -1.08
C ALA A 163 20.91 19.21 -0.29
#